data_3bbe57101912fd78de325dee95cd4d3d
#
_entry.id   3bbe57101912fd78de325dee95cd4d3d
#
_cell.length_a   1.000
_cell.length_b   1.000
_cell.length_c   1.000
_cell.angle_alpha   90.00
_cell.angle_beta   90.00
_cell.angle_gamma   90.00
#
_symmetry.space_group_name_H-M   'P 1'
#
loop_
_entity.id
_entity.type
_entity.pdbx_description
1 polymer ?
#
loop_
_entity_poly.entity_id
_entity_poly.type
_entity_poly.pdbx_seq_one_letter_code
_entity_poly.pdbx_strand_id
1 'polypeptide(L)'
;MKNLVVLLFLLQVHSFCFAQILSDVDEVYPFSEDLAAVKKGNEWGFINKKGALVISYRSDLDLKDNFSEKGKIGNKWHPAFKDDRCLIKKTINEVNYYGYIDSKGNEIIHPQYLNATNFENGFALIIAPSKDVIGFNEILKKDIISSNIEEFVINTLGEKVRYLENPINYDSSKRKSKLPPVFHSKFIGARLVAVQKKDMKWDIYEF
;
A
#
# COMPACT_ATOMS: atom_id res chain seq x y z
N MET A 1 -36.23 48.66 -30.76
CA MET A 1 -36.37 47.84 -29.54
C MET A 1 -36.33 46.34 -29.84
N LYS A 2 -36.98 45.79 -30.88
CA LYS A 2 -36.90 44.33 -31.20
C LYS A 2 -35.48 43.82 -31.47
N ASN A 3 -34.66 44.61 -32.14
CA ASN A 3 -33.27 44.19 -32.46
C ASN A 3 -32.34 44.21 -31.25
N LEU A 4 -32.62 45.04 -30.24
CA LEU A 4 -31.85 45.10 -29.00
C LEU A 4 -32.13 43.88 -28.11
N VAL A 5 -33.38 43.39 -28.09
CA VAL A 5 -33.77 42.19 -27.34
C VAL A 5 -33.12 40.93 -27.93
N VAL A 6 -33.03 40.83 -29.27
CA VAL A 6 -32.38 39.71 -29.96
C VAL A 6 -30.85 39.71 -29.68
N LEU A 7 -30.24 40.90 -29.64
CA LEU A 7 -28.79 41.01 -29.30
C LEU A 7 -28.53 40.63 -27.84
N LEU A 8 -29.41 40.97 -26.90
CA LEU A 8 -29.29 40.53 -25.49
C LEU A 8 -29.49 39.04 -25.31
N PHE A 9 -30.32 38.39 -26.13
CA PHE A 9 -30.55 36.95 -26.09
C PHE A 9 -29.36 36.17 -26.66
N LEU A 10 -28.67 36.73 -27.66
CA LEU A 10 -27.45 36.13 -28.24
C LEU A 10 -26.21 36.21 -27.30
N LEU A 11 -26.21 37.18 -26.38
CA LEU A 11 -25.12 37.27 -25.37
C LEU A 11 -25.26 36.27 -24.21
N GLN A 12 -26.35 35.53 -24.11
CA GLN A 12 -26.55 34.50 -23.10
C GLN A 12 -26.16 33.08 -23.55
N VAL A 13 -25.52 32.89 -24.68
CA VAL A 13 -24.87 31.64 -25.01
C VAL A 13 -23.64 31.53 -24.12
N HIS A 14 -23.85 31.12 -22.89
CA HIS A 14 -22.76 30.68 -22.02
C HIS A 14 -22.12 29.49 -22.70
N SER A 15 -20.95 29.68 -23.28
CA SER A 15 -20.08 28.60 -23.73
C SER A 15 -19.78 27.75 -22.52
N PHE A 16 -20.43 26.60 -22.42
CA PHE A 16 -19.97 25.54 -21.51
C PHE A 16 -18.57 25.14 -22.04
N CYS A 17 -17.56 25.86 -21.58
CA CYS A 17 -16.19 25.50 -21.85
C CYS A 17 -15.90 24.24 -20.99
N PHE A 18 -15.97 23.06 -21.61
CA PHE A 18 -15.45 21.84 -21.02
C PHE A 18 -13.93 21.97 -21.01
N ALA A 19 -13.40 22.48 -19.91
CA ALA A 19 -11.96 22.55 -19.73
C ALA A 19 -11.43 21.12 -19.50
N GLN A 20 -10.52 20.68 -20.35
CA GLN A 20 -9.73 19.49 -20.09
C GLN A 20 -8.83 19.76 -18.87
N ILE A 21 -8.99 18.97 -17.80
CA ILE A 21 -8.29 19.19 -16.52
C ILE A 21 -6.95 18.46 -16.51
N LEU A 22 -6.89 17.27 -17.11
CA LEU A 22 -5.68 16.44 -17.21
C LEU A 22 -5.60 15.79 -18.59
N SER A 23 -4.40 15.76 -19.19
CA SER A 23 -4.12 15.14 -20.47
C SER A 23 -2.92 14.21 -20.39
N ASP A 24 -2.70 13.42 -21.44
CA ASP A 24 -1.54 12.55 -21.60
C ASP A 24 -1.34 11.54 -20.46
N VAL A 25 -2.43 10.93 -19.98
CA VAL A 25 -2.43 9.82 -19.04
C VAL A 25 -2.70 8.51 -19.78
N ASP A 26 -1.96 7.47 -19.45
CA ASP A 26 -2.08 6.16 -20.10
C ASP A 26 -3.22 5.32 -19.52
N GLU A 27 -3.46 5.41 -18.20
CA GLU A 27 -4.50 4.66 -17.52
C GLU A 27 -5.12 5.53 -16.41
N VAL A 28 -6.43 5.34 -16.20
CA VAL A 28 -7.21 6.03 -15.15
C VAL A 28 -8.09 5.00 -14.46
N TYR A 29 -8.16 5.08 -13.14
CA TYR A 29 -8.93 4.14 -12.32
C TYR A 29 -10.01 4.85 -11.50
N PRO A 30 -11.04 4.13 -11.04
CA PRO A 30 -12.09 4.69 -10.19
C PRO A 30 -11.56 5.29 -8.90
N PHE A 31 -12.32 6.21 -8.34
CA PHE A 31 -12.04 6.78 -7.03
C PHE A 31 -12.11 5.74 -5.91
N SER A 32 -11.11 5.77 -5.04
CA SER A 32 -11.08 5.11 -3.75
C SER A 32 -10.70 6.16 -2.72
N GLU A 33 -11.52 6.37 -1.69
CA GLU A 33 -11.30 7.36 -0.63
C GLU A 33 -10.95 8.77 -1.16
N ASP A 34 -11.77 9.25 -2.12
CA ASP A 34 -11.67 10.57 -2.74
C ASP A 34 -10.47 10.77 -3.68
N LEU A 35 -9.66 9.75 -3.91
CA LEU A 35 -8.53 9.76 -4.81
C LEU A 35 -8.66 8.70 -5.92
N ALA A 36 -8.29 9.07 -7.15
CA ALA A 36 -8.25 8.16 -8.28
C ALA A 36 -6.82 8.04 -8.80
N ALA A 37 -6.36 6.79 -8.98
CA ALA A 37 -5.05 6.53 -9.55
C ALA A 37 -5.02 6.87 -11.03
N VAL A 38 -3.97 7.55 -11.47
CA VAL A 38 -3.65 7.84 -12.87
C VAL A 38 -2.23 7.41 -13.16
N LYS A 39 -2.02 6.83 -14.34
CA LYS A 39 -0.71 6.33 -14.77
C LYS A 39 -0.16 7.16 -15.92
N LYS A 40 1.13 7.43 -15.87
CA LYS A 40 1.88 8.02 -16.98
C LYS A 40 3.23 7.33 -17.11
N GLY A 41 3.46 6.63 -18.23
CA GLY A 41 4.63 5.77 -18.39
C GLY A 41 4.66 4.66 -17.36
N ASN A 42 5.72 4.63 -16.56
CA ASN A 42 5.90 3.66 -15.46
C ASN A 42 5.57 4.23 -14.07
N GLU A 43 5.04 5.45 -14.01
CA GLU A 43 4.76 6.15 -12.77
C GLU A 43 3.26 6.28 -12.54
N TRP A 44 2.88 6.34 -11.27
CA TRP A 44 1.53 6.52 -10.82
C TRP A 44 1.39 7.82 -10.03
N GLY A 45 0.30 8.54 -10.26
CA GLY A 45 -0.11 9.69 -9.46
C GLY A 45 -1.56 9.54 -9.02
N PHE A 46 -2.04 10.50 -8.25
CA PHE A 46 -3.44 10.52 -7.83
C PHE A 46 -4.08 11.87 -8.08
N ILE A 47 -5.30 11.84 -8.59
CA ILE A 47 -6.16 13.01 -8.77
C ILE A 47 -7.27 13.01 -7.73
N ASN A 48 -7.72 14.21 -7.36
CA ASN A 48 -8.92 14.40 -6.53
C ASN A 48 -10.19 14.46 -7.39
N LYS A 49 -11.38 14.56 -6.76
CA LYS A 49 -12.67 14.66 -7.42
C LYS A 49 -12.83 15.88 -8.33
N LYS A 50 -11.95 16.89 -8.23
CA LYS A 50 -11.91 18.04 -9.15
C LYS A 50 -11.01 17.79 -10.35
N GLY A 51 -10.39 16.61 -10.47
CA GLY A 51 -9.43 16.24 -11.52
C GLY A 51 -8.02 16.80 -11.34
N ALA A 52 -7.75 17.51 -10.24
CA ALA A 52 -6.43 18.05 -9.95
C ALA A 52 -5.48 16.94 -9.46
N LEU A 53 -4.27 16.90 -10.02
CA LEU A 53 -3.20 16.02 -9.55
C LEU A 53 -2.76 16.47 -8.16
N VAL A 54 -3.03 15.67 -7.12
CA VAL A 54 -2.72 15.98 -5.71
C VAL A 54 -1.51 15.19 -5.20
N ILE A 55 -1.25 14.02 -5.77
CA ILE A 55 -0.01 13.28 -5.55
C ILE A 55 0.69 13.16 -6.89
N SER A 56 1.87 13.77 -6.99
CA SER A 56 2.69 13.76 -8.21
C SER A 56 3.05 12.34 -8.62
N TYR A 57 3.34 12.14 -9.91
CA TYR A 57 3.78 10.86 -10.43
C TYR A 57 5.01 10.36 -9.69
N ARG A 58 4.97 9.07 -9.31
CA ARG A 58 6.02 8.39 -8.56
C ARG A 58 6.08 6.91 -8.95
N SER A 59 7.26 6.31 -8.86
CA SER A 59 7.52 4.93 -9.29
C SER A 59 7.50 3.89 -8.17
N ASP A 60 7.35 4.33 -6.92
CA ASP A 60 7.44 3.48 -5.74
C ASP A 60 6.08 2.98 -5.22
N LEU A 61 4.97 3.34 -5.86
CA LEU A 61 3.65 2.80 -5.51
C LEU A 61 3.58 1.30 -5.83
N ASP A 62 3.18 0.50 -4.84
CA ASP A 62 3.01 -0.94 -5.05
C ASP A 62 1.61 -1.27 -5.56
N LEU A 63 1.55 -2.22 -6.52
CA LEU A 63 0.32 -2.60 -7.21
C LEU A 63 -0.32 -3.86 -6.61
N LYS A 64 0.28 -4.43 -5.55
CA LYS A 64 -0.19 -5.69 -4.99
C LYS A 64 -1.33 -5.49 -4.02
N ASP A 65 -2.45 -6.11 -4.30
CA ASP A 65 -3.38 -6.55 -3.27
C ASP A 65 -3.05 -8.02 -2.95
N ASN A 66 -2.43 -8.26 -1.79
CA ASN A 66 -1.92 -9.58 -1.44
C ASN A 66 -3.02 -10.61 -1.16
N PHE A 67 -4.31 -10.21 -1.04
CA PHE A 67 -5.37 -11.10 -0.59
C PHE A 67 -6.74 -10.92 -1.24
N SER A 68 -6.98 -9.91 -2.03
CA SER A 68 -8.29 -9.71 -2.64
C SER A 68 -8.21 -9.22 -4.08
N GLU A 69 -9.20 -9.58 -4.87
CA GLU A 69 -9.37 -9.01 -6.21
C GLU A 69 -9.89 -7.55 -6.18
N LYS A 70 -10.12 -6.96 -5.01
CA LYS A 70 -10.72 -5.62 -4.84
C LYS A 70 -9.86 -4.48 -5.40
N GLY A 71 -8.54 -4.67 -5.52
CA GLY A 71 -7.63 -3.72 -6.16
C GLY A 71 -7.44 -3.95 -7.66
N LYS A 72 -8.22 -4.88 -8.26
CA LYS A 72 -8.09 -5.29 -9.67
C LYS A 72 -9.30 -4.83 -10.46
N ILE A 73 -9.08 -4.01 -11.48
CA ILE A 73 -10.11 -3.64 -12.45
C ILE A 73 -9.77 -4.27 -13.79
N GLY A 74 -10.69 -5.08 -14.29
CA GLY A 74 -10.38 -5.97 -15.41
C GLY A 74 -9.32 -6.98 -14.99
N ASN A 75 -8.18 -7.02 -15.70
CA ASN A 75 -7.04 -7.88 -15.39
C ASN A 75 -5.82 -7.11 -14.84
N LYS A 76 -5.99 -5.87 -14.39
CA LYS A 76 -4.88 -5.00 -13.98
C LYS A 76 -4.98 -4.58 -12.53
N TRP A 77 -3.86 -4.65 -11.82
CA TRP A 77 -3.69 -4.10 -10.48
C TRP A 77 -3.33 -2.61 -10.56
N HIS A 78 -3.80 -1.82 -9.61
CA HIS A 78 -3.50 -0.40 -9.50
C HIS A 78 -3.35 0.00 -8.03
N PRO A 79 -2.58 1.05 -7.72
CA PRO A 79 -2.48 1.56 -6.36
C PRO A 79 -3.82 2.19 -5.93
N ALA A 80 -4.21 1.98 -4.68
CA ALA A 80 -5.44 2.53 -4.13
C ALA A 80 -5.25 2.92 -2.66
N PHE A 81 -5.90 4.01 -2.25
CA PHE A 81 -5.97 4.37 -0.85
C PHE A 81 -6.99 3.50 -0.11
N LYS A 82 -6.61 3.05 1.08
CA LYS A 82 -7.43 2.30 2.04
C LYS A 82 -7.11 2.79 3.44
N ASP A 83 -8.13 3.24 4.18
CA ASP A 83 -7.97 3.85 5.50
C ASP A 83 -6.92 4.98 5.50
N ASP A 84 -6.98 5.88 4.48
CA ASP A 84 -6.05 6.99 4.25
C ASP A 84 -4.58 6.55 4.07
N ARG A 85 -4.33 5.32 3.63
CA ARG A 85 -3.00 4.76 3.40
C ARG A 85 -2.91 4.12 2.02
N CYS A 86 -1.77 4.33 1.35
CA CYS A 86 -1.42 3.65 0.11
C CYS A 86 -0.05 3.01 0.23
N LEU A 87 0.05 1.77 -0.23
CA LEU A 87 1.25 0.96 -0.12
C LEU A 87 2.34 1.48 -1.06
N ILE A 88 3.56 1.63 -0.52
CA ILE A 88 4.77 1.93 -1.27
C ILE A 88 5.81 0.83 -1.10
N LYS A 89 6.73 0.74 -2.08
CA LYS A 89 7.80 -0.24 -2.11
C LYS A 89 9.12 0.40 -2.48
N LYS A 90 10.17 0.07 -1.72
CA LYS A 90 11.56 0.46 -2.00
C LYS A 90 12.44 -0.78 -2.08
N THR A 91 13.24 -0.89 -3.14
CA THR A 91 14.20 -1.99 -3.29
C THR A 91 15.56 -1.54 -2.78
N ILE A 92 16.11 -2.27 -1.79
CA ILE A 92 17.44 -2.04 -1.21
C ILE A 92 18.19 -3.36 -1.23
N ASN A 93 19.37 -3.39 -1.86
CA ASN A 93 20.20 -4.60 -2.00
C ASN A 93 19.38 -5.81 -2.52
N GLU A 94 18.60 -5.59 -3.57
CA GLU A 94 17.71 -6.58 -4.20
C GLU A 94 16.54 -7.08 -3.33
N VAL A 95 16.36 -6.55 -2.12
CA VAL A 95 15.25 -6.87 -1.22
C VAL A 95 14.21 -5.75 -1.30
N ASN A 96 12.94 -6.12 -1.51
CA ASN A 96 11.83 -5.18 -1.47
C ASN A 96 11.41 -4.93 -0.02
N TYR A 97 11.29 -3.66 0.33
CA TYR A 97 10.73 -3.20 1.59
C TYR A 97 9.46 -2.40 1.33
N TYR A 98 8.47 -2.61 2.16
CA TYR A 98 7.15 -2.00 2.06
C TYR A 98 6.92 -1.00 3.18
N GLY A 99 6.21 0.07 2.87
CA GLY A 99 5.79 1.14 3.76
C GLY A 99 4.51 1.79 3.25
N TYR A 100 4.13 2.94 3.80
CA TYR A 100 2.88 3.59 3.44
C TYR A 100 3.00 5.11 3.39
N ILE A 101 2.25 5.69 2.45
CA ILE A 101 2.02 7.14 2.36
C ILE A 101 0.59 7.47 2.80
N ASP A 102 0.38 8.75 3.18
CA ASP A 102 -0.95 9.33 3.38
C ASP A 102 -1.55 9.89 2.08
N SER A 103 -2.80 10.35 2.14
CA SER A 103 -3.54 10.96 1.02
C SER A 103 -2.94 12.28 0.50
N LYS A 104 -1.92 12.83 1.18
CA LYS A 104 -1.13 13.98 0.72
C LYS A 104 0.17 13.56 0.02
N GLY A 105 0.49 12.26 0.02
CA GLY A 105 1.71 11.71 -0.54
C GLY A 105 2.91 11.71 0.41
N ASN A 106 2.72 12.06 1.70
CA ASN A 106 3.76 12.00 2.71
C ASN A 106 4.00 10.56 3.16
N GLU A 107 5.25 10.19 3.33
CA GLU A 107 5.64 8.90 3.91
C GLU A 107 5.31 8.90 5.41
N ILE A 108 4.34 8.08 5.81
CA ILE A 108 3.91 7.93 7.21
C ILE A 108 4.58 6.73 7.86
N ILE A 109 4.74 5.66 7.10
CA ILE A 109 5.43 4.45 7.54
C ILE A 109 6.55 4.19 6.54
N HIS A 110 7.79 4.34 7.02
CA HIS A 110 8.98 4.13 6.20
C HIS A 110 9.03 2.70 5.65
N PRO A 111 9.46 2.48 4.38
CA PRO A 111 9.65 1.14 3.83
C PRO A 111 10.65 0.32 4.64
N GLN A 112 10.14 -0.59 5.47
CA GLN A 112 10.91 -1.42 6.40
C GLN A 112 10.38 -2.86 6.52
N TYR A 113 9.17 -3.13 6.05
CA TYR A 113 8.56 -4.45 6.11
C TYR A 113 8.93 -5.29 4.89
N LEU A 114 9.15 -6.59 5.07
CA LEU A 114 9.46 -7.51 3.98
C LEU A 114 8.22 -7.89 3.16
N ASN A 115 7.03 -7.74 3.73
CA ASN A 115 5.75 -7.78 3.06
C ASN A 115 4.73 -6.97 3.87
N ALA A 116 3.69 -6.46 3.19
CA ALA A 116 2.62 -5.71 3.81
C ALA A 116 1.34 -5.83 2.98
N THR A 117 0.16 -5.75 3.62
CA THR A 117 -1.15 -5.70 2.95
C THR A 117 -1.63 -4.26 2.84
N ASN A 118 -2.63 -4.00 2.02
CA ASN A 118 -3.40 -2.77 2.17
C ASN A 118 -4.07 -2.74 3.54
N PHE A 119 -4.38 -1.53 4.03
CA PHE A 119 -5.18 -1.36 5.24
C PHE A 119 -6.62 -1.83 5.00
N GLU A 120 -7.23 -2.38 6.03
CA GLU A 120 -8.64 -2.76 6.09
C GLU A 120 -9.16 -2.55 7.51
N ASN A 121 -10.20 -1.71 7.68
CA ASN A 121 -10.79 -1.34 8.97
C ASN A 121 -9.75 -0.76 9.98
N GLY A 122 -8.81 0.03 9.48
CA GLY A 122 -7.77 0.68 10.29
C GLY A 122 -6.54 -0.18 10.59
N PHE A 123 -6.44 -1.40 10.04
CA PHE A 123 -5.35 -2.34 10.32
C PHE A 123 -4.76 -2.94 9.04
N ALA A 124 -3.48 -3.33 9.13
CA ALA A 124 -2.78 -4.05 8.06
C ALA A 124 -1.96 -5.20 8.66
N LEU A 125 -1.74 -6.24 7.85
CA LEU A 125 -0.78 -7.29 8.15
C LEU A 125 0.58 -6.90 7.59
N ILE A 126 1.63 -7.12 8.39
CA ILE A 126 3.02 -6.92 7.94
C ILE A 126 3.89 -8.12 8.30
N ILE A 127 4.92 -8.33 7.50
CA ILE A 127 6.02 -9.21 7.82
C ILE A 127 7.27 -8.35 8.03
N ALA A 128 7.78 -8.34 9.26
CA ALA A 128 8.96 -7.58 9.65
C ALA A 128 10.17 -8.49 9.87
N PRO A 129 11.39 -8.04 9.53
CA PRO A 129 12.59 -8.71 10.00
C PRO A 129 12.76 -8.47 11.51
N SER A 130 13.14 -9.50 12.24
CA SER A 130 13.60 -9.36 13.63
C SER A 130 15.02 -9.92 13.78
N LYS A 131 15.70 -9.46 14.81
CA LYS A 131 17.05 -9.91 15.16
C LYS A 131 17.12 -10.12 16.65
N ASP A 132 17.40 -11.36 17.06
CA ASP A 132 17.55 -11.73 18.46
C ASP A 132 19.00 -12.07 18.75
N VAL A 133 19.55 -11.53 19.84
CA VAL A 133 20.85 -11.96 20.34
C VAL A 133 20.63 -13.27 21.09
N ILE A 134 21.13 -14.38 20.50
CA ILE A 134 20.95 -15.74 21.05
C ILE A 134 22.19 -16.22 21.82
N GLY A 135 23.23 -15.42 21.89
CA GLY A 135 24.46 -15.73 22.61
C GLY A 135 25.57 -14.75 22.30
N PHE A 136 26.72 -14.99 22.93
CA PHE A 136 27.95 -14.22 22.72
C PHE A 136 29.11 -15.16 22.38
N ASN A 137 29.88 -14.83 21.34
CA ASN A 137 31.07 -15.57 20.94
C ASN A 137 32.29 -14.98 21.66
N GLU A 138 32.82 -15.69 22.67
CA GLU A 138 33.93 -15.24 23.48
C GLU A 138 35.24 -15.07 22.69
N ILE A 139 35.45 -15.89 21.64
CA ILE A 139 36.64 -15.85 20.80
C ILE A 139 36.62 -14.63 19.88
N LEU A 140 35.50 -14.41 19.20
CA LEU A 140 35.33 -13.32 18.23
C LEU A 140 34.89 -12.00 18.89
N LYS A 141 34.59 -12.03 20.19
CA LYS A 141 34.02 -10.88 20.96
C LYS A 141 32.84 -10.25 20.27
N LYS A 142 31.89 -11.06 19.76
CA LYS A 142 30.71 -10.62 19.01
C LYS A 142 29.45 -11.38 19.46
N ASP A 143 28.33 -10.70 19.38
CA ASP A 143 27.01 -11.29 19.57
C ASP A 143 26.72 -12.32 18.47
N ILE A 144 26.10 -13.42 18.85
CA ILE A 144 25.50 -14.39 17.94
C ILE A 144 24.07 -13.96 17.71
N ILE A 145 23.76 -13.54 16.46
CA ILE A 145 22.45 -13.00 16.10
C ILE A 145 21.68 -14.06 15.30
N SER A 146 20.47 -14.35 15.75
CA SER A 146 19.45 -15.03 14.95
C SER A 146 18.63 -13.99 14.19
N SER A 147 18.46 -14.22 12.90
CA SER A 147 17.61 -13.38 12.06
C SER A 147 16.32 -14.13 11.75
N ASN A 148 15.18 -13.57 12.16
CA ASN A 148 13.86 -14.15 11.98
C ASN A 148 12.99 -13.21 11.14
N ILE A 149 11.87 -13.71 10.67
CA ILE A 149 10.76 -12.90 10.17
C ILE A 149 9.51 -13.18 11.00
N GLU A 150 8.77 -12.15 11.27
CA GLU A 150 7.61 -12.19 12.16
C GLU A 150 6.43 -11.47 11.53
N GLU A 151 5.24 -12.01 11.75
CA GLU A 151 3.99 -11.40 11.32
C GLU A 151 3.36 -10.58 12.44
N PHE A 152 2.84 -9.40 12.07
CA PHE A 152 2.13 -8.51 13.00
C PHE A 152 0.89 -7.93 12.35
N VAL A 153 -0.08 -7.57 13.19
CA VAL A 153 -1.09 -6.57 12.89
C VAL A 153 -0.55 -5.21 13.30
N ILE A 154 -0.67 -4.23 12.40
CA ILE A 154 -0.34 -2.82 12.69
C ILE A 154 -1.58 -1.94 12.52
N ASN A 155 -1.61 -0.79 13.22
CA ASN A 155 -2.57 0.28 12.98
C ASN A 155 -2.06 1.27 11.91
N THR A 156 -2.87 2.28 11.56
CA THR A 156 -2.55 3.29 10.54
C THR A 156 -1.35 4.20 10.89
N LEU A 157 -0.86 4.17 12.12
CA LEU A 157 0.37 4.84 12.55
C LEU A 157 1.61 3.94 12.45
N GLY A 158 1.44 2.65 12.10
CA GLY A 158 2.52 1.66 12.04
C GLY A 158 2.85 1.03 13.39
N GLU A 159 2.04 1.28 14.42
CA GLU A 159 2.22 0.66 15.73
C GLU A 159 1.78 -0.81 15.69
N LYS A 160 2.60 -1.70 16.24
CA LYS A 160 2.30 -3.13 16.33
C LYS A 160 1.21 -3.36 17.36
N VAL A 161 0.03 -3.78 16.91
CA VAL A 161 -1.14 -4.04 17.76
C VAL A 161 -1.15 -5.47 18.25
N ARG A 162 -0.74 -6.41 17.39
CA ARG A 162 -0.69 -7.83 17.74
C ARG A 162 0.44 -8.55 17.03
N TYR A 163 1.16 -9.37 17.76
CA TYR A 163 2.10 -10.36 17.26
C TYR A 163 1.37 -11.65 16.89
N LEU A 164 1.66 -12.23 15.72
CA LEU A 164 0.94 -13.36 15.13
C LEU A 164 1.83 -14.63 15.07
N GLU A 165 2.60 -14.88 16.10
CA GLU A 165 3.36 -16.11 16.36
C GLU A 165 3.68 -17.00 15.13
N ASN A 166 4.62 -16.56 14.27
CA ASN A 166 5.11 -17.41 13.17
C ASN A 166 6.57 -17.12 12.83
N PRO A 167 7.49 -17.26 13.79
CA PRO A 167 8.89 -17.03 13.51
C PRO A 167 9.43 -18.08 12.52
N ILE A 168 9.91 -17.61 11.39
CA ILE A 168 10.63 -18.42 10.40
C ILE A 168 12.07 -17.91 10.39
N ASN A 169 13.04 -18.79 10.58
CA ASN A 169 14.45 -18.43 10.44
C ASN A 169 14.70 -17.78 9.08
N TYR A 170 15.13 -16.53 9.11
CA TYR A 170 15.34 -15.71 7.94
C TYR A 170 16.78 -15.26 7.82
N ASP A 171 17.47 -15.76 6.81
CA ASP A 171 18.81 -15.31 6.46
C ASP A 171 18.73 -14.53 5.14
N SER A 172 18.90 -13.21 5.22
CA SER A 172 18.83 -12.32 4.06
C SER A 172 19.94 -12.62 3.03
N SER A 173 21.09 -13.11 3.47
CA SER A 173 22.20 -13.46 2.58
C SER A 173 21.93 -14.71 1.73
N LYS A 174 21.04 -15.59 2.21
CA LYS A 174 20.61 -16.81 1.52
C LYS A 174 19.31 -16.63 0.72
N ARG A 175 18.67 -15.46 0.80
CA ARG A 175 17.42 -15.22 0.08
C ARG A 175 17.68 -15.15 -1.42
N LYS A 176 17.40 -16.23 -2.12
CA LYS A 176 17.49 -16.32 -3.59
C LYS A 176 16.27 -15.75 -4.32
N SER A 177 15.17 -15.52 -3.61
CA SER A 177 13.92 -15.05 -4.21
C SER A 177 13.74 -13.55 -4.00
N LYS A 178 13.45 -12.82 -5.08
CA LYS A 178 13.05 -11.41 -5.06
C LYS A 178 11.58 -11.25 -4.60
N LEU A 179 10.86 -12.36 -4.43
CA LEU A 179 9.48 -12.35 -3.98
C LEU A 179 9.39 -12.10 -2.47
N PRO A 180 8.41 -11.33 -2.00
CA PRO A 180 8.18 -11.14 -0.58
C PRO A 180 7.81 -12.48 0.09
N PRO A 181 8.12 -12.65 1.39
CA PRO A 181 7.65 -13.81 2.15
C PRO A 181 6.13 -13.85 2.16
N VAL A 182 5.56 -15.05 2.19
CA VAL A 182 4.11 -15.26 2.15
C VAL A 182 3.53 -15.12 3.55
N PHE A 183 2.37 -14.48 3.66
CA PHE A 183 1.60 -14.43 4.90
C PHE A 183 0.99 -15.79 5.24
N HIS A 184 1.00 -16.12 6.53
CA HIS A 184 0.29 -17.27 7.10
C HIS A 184 -0.97 -16.83 7.87
N SER A 185 -1.27 -15.54 7.86
CA SER A 185 -2.42 -14.92 8.50
C SER A 185 -3.30 -14.18 7.50
N LYS A 186 -4.57 -13.98 7.85
CA LYS A 186 -5.53 -13.18 7.08
C LYS A 186 -6.60 -12.60 7.99
N PHE A 187 -7.08 -11.40 7.67
CA PHE A 187 -8.27 -10.86 8.33
C PHE A 187 -9.53 -11.65 7.92
N ILE A 188 -10.38 -11.92 8.90
CA ILE A 188 -11.69 -12.58 8.72
C ILE A 188 -12.84 -11.71 9.26
N GLY A 189 -12.52 -10.55 9.83
CA GLY A 189 -13.43 -9.54 10.35
C GLY A 189 -12.67 -8.30 10.78
N ALA A 190 -13.37 -7.25 11.18
CA ALA A 190 -12.78 -5.96 11.51
C ALA A 190 -11.71 -6.02 12.62
N ARG A 191 -11.84 -6.94 13.56
CA ARG A 191 -10.91 -7.15 14.67
C ARG A 191 -10.57 -8.64 14.88
N LEU A 192 -10.74 -9.46 13.83
CA LEU A 192 -10.46 -10.88 13.89
C LEU A 192 -9.42 -11.24 12.82
N VAL A 193 -8.40 -11.94 13.25
CA VAL A 193 -7.35 -12.48 12.39
C VAL A 193 -7.25 -13.99 12.56
N ALA A 194 -7.21 -14.71 11.44
CA ALA A 194 -6.93 -16.14 11.41
C ALA A 194 -5.45 -16.35 11.07
N VAL A 195 -4.76 -17.20 11.84
CA VAL A 195 -3.36 -17.55 11.68
C VAL A 195 -3.25 -19.05 11.39
N GLN A 196 -2.59 -19.41 10.30
CA GLN A 196 -2.36 -20.80 9.93
C GLN A 196 -1.15 -21.37 10.65
N LYS A 197 -1.35 -22.48 11.34
CA LYS A 197 -0.28 -23.21 12.04
C LYS A 197 0.49 -24.14 11.10
N LYS A 198 1.61 -24.68 11.60
CA LYS A 198 2.45 -25.65 10.88
C LYS A 198 1.70 -26.95 10.51
N ASP A 199 0.68 -27.34 11.30
CA ASP A 199 -0.20 -28.49 11.02
C ASP A 199 -1.34 -28.16 10.04
N MET A 200 -1.28 -26.99 9.38
CA MET A 200 -2.26 -26.45 8.42
C MET A 200 -3.62 -26.10 9.02
N LYS A 201 -3.78 -26.16 10.33
CA LYS A 201 -5.00 -25.70 11.03
C LYS A 201 -4.95 -24.23 11.29
N TRP A 202 -6.09 -23.62 11.57
CA TRP A 202 -6.24 -22.21 11.82
C TRP A 202 -6.59 -21.92 13.26
N ASP A 203 -5.91 -20.97 13.87
CA ASP A 203 -6.31 -20.34 15.11
C ASP A 203 -6.88 -18.95 14.79
N ILE A 204 -7.87 -18.53 15.57
CA ILE A 204 -8.55 -17.23 15.39
C ILE A 204 -8.25 -16.37 16.62
N TYR A 205 -7.84 -15.15 16.39
CA TYR A 205 -7.50 -14.19 17.41
C TYR A 205 -8.28 -12.90 17.23
N GLU A 206 -8.68 -12.29 18.35
CA GLU A 206 -9.16 -10.91 18.42
C GLU A 206 -7.99 -9.97 18.79
N PHE A 207 -7.99 -8.72 18.25
CA PHE A 207 -6.96 -7.71 18.51
C PHE A 207 -7.54 -6.30 18.63
#